data_dafffa81d5ace6f02e139bf8a308e524
#
_entry.id   dafffa81d5ace6f02e139bf8a308e524
#
_cell.length_a   1.000
_cell.length_b   1.000
_cell.length_c   1.000
_cell.angle_alpha   90.00
_cell.angle_beta   90.00
_cell.angle_gamma   90.00
#
_symmetry.space_group_name_H-M   'P 1'
#
loop_
_entity.id
_entity.type
_entity.pdbx_description
1 polymer ?
#
loop_
_entity_poly.entity_id
_entity_poly.type
_entity_poly.pdbx_seq_one_letter_code
_entity_poly.pdbx_strand_id
1 'polypeptide(L)'
;MFEREIIRYDTLLKEYRQQVIDKFNAEDLKEYNEILFSAHSCAIEGNTFSVDDTRALKEKGLGLIPQGRTLLEAFEMLDHFKAYEFLMGQTDQPLTEQLVKDTHRILTEHTLTYRYKDAVPGEYTNTDMGAGDTIFGDHKELITRVPKLMEATQKAIEERPVHPVEIAAQFHKHFIFLHPFRDGNGR
;
A
#
# COMPACT_ATOMS: atom_id res chain seq x y z
N MET A 1 -2.52 -25.92 2.13
CA MET A 1 -2.21 -25.67 3.56
C MET A 1 -3.30 -24.79 4.20
N PHE A 2 -3.83 -23.79 3.51
CA PHE A 2 -4.83 -22.83 4.02
C PHE A 2 -6.25 -23.04 3.46
N GLU A 3 -6.61 -24.26 3.12
CA GLU A 3 -7.88 -24.57 2.44
C GLU A 3 -9.12 -24.17 3.26
N ARG A 4 -9.09 -24.38 4.58
CA ARG A 4 -10.20 -24.00 5.47
C ARG A 4 -10.36 -22.50 5.59
N GLU A 5 -9.26 -21.77 5.68
CA GLU A 5 -9.21 -20.30 5.74
C GLU A 5 -9.70 -19.69 4.43
N ILE A 6 -9.31 -20.25 3.29
CA ILE A 6 -9.77 -19.83 1.97
C ILE A 6 -11.28 -20.04 1.80
N ILE A 7 -11.80 -21.21 2.15
CA ILE A 7 -13.24 -21.48 2.11
C ILE A 7 -14.03 -20.50 2.99
N ARG A 8 -13.48 -20.21 4.20
CA ARG A 8 -14.08 -19.22 5.10
C ARG A 8 -14.06 -17.82 4.50
N TYR A 9 -12.95 -17.42 3.90
CA TYR A 9 -12.82 -16.13 3.21
C TYR A 9 -13.84 -16.00 2.10
N ASP A 10 -13.98 -16.99 1.22
CA ASP A 10 -14.92 -16.98 0.11
C ASP A 10 -16.37 -16.89 0.59
N THR A 11 -16.69 -17.57 1.70
CA THR A 11 -18.02 -17.50 2.31
C THR A 11 -18.30 -16.07 2.81
N LEU A 12 -17.38 -15.51 3.59
CA LEU A 12 -17.50 -14.13 4.11
C LEU A 12 -17.54 -13.09 2.98
N LEU A 13 -16.78 -13.28 1.91
CA LEU A 13 -16.80 -12.39 0.76
C LEU A 13 -18.17 -12.37 0.06
N LYS A 14 -18.80 -13.53 -0.09
CA LYS A 14 -20.17 -13.61 -0.63
C LYS A 14 -21.20 -12.90 0.26
N GLU A 15 -21.11 -13.11 1.56
CA GLU A 15 -21.97 -12.44 2.53
C GLU A 15 -21.74 -10.91 2.51
N TYR A 16 -20.51 -10.46 2.50
CA TYR A 16 -20.14 -9.05 2.43
C TYR A 16 -20.68 -8.40 1.14
N ARG A 17 -20.53 -9.09 0.00
CA ARG A 17 -21.08 -8.61 -1.27
C ARG A 17 -22.59 -8.40 -1.17
N GLN A 18 -23.33 -9.37 -0.70
CA GLN A 18 -24.80 -9.32 -0.61
C GLN A 18 -25.30 -8.32 0.44
N GLN A 19 -24.58 -8.18 1.55
CA GLN A 19 -25.04 -7.35 2.67
C GLN A 19 -24.57 -5.91 2.59
N VAL A 20 -23.44 -5.66 1.92
CA VAL A 20 -22.79 -4.35 1.85
C VAL A 20 -22.69 -3.87 0.41
N ILE A 21 -21.87 -4.52 -0.44
CA ILE A 21 -21.53 -3.99 -1.77
C ILE A 21 -22.79 -3.75 -2.63
N ASP A 22 -23.70 -4.73 -2.65
CA ASP A 22 -24.91 -4.66 -3.47
C ASP A 22 -25.97 -3.68 -2.92
N LYS A 23 -25.79 -3.15 -1.71
CA LYS A 23 -26.77 -2.28 -1.05
C LYS A 23 -26.34 -0.84 -0.90
N PHE A 24 -25.06 -0.57 -0.96
CA PHE A 24 -24.52 0.78 -0.80
C PHE A 24 -24.26 1.43 -2.16
N ASN A 25 -24.27 2.76 -2.18
CA ASN A 25 -23.78 3.51 -3.32
C ASN A 25 -22.29 3.22 -3.55
N ALA A 26 -21.92 2.96 -4.80
CA ALA A 26 -20.56 2.57 -5.13
C ALA A 26 -19.52 3.68 -4.81
N GLU A 27 -19.93 4.96 -4.96
CA GLU A 27 -19.06 6.10 -4.65
C GLU A 27 -18.84 6.23 -3.14
N ASP A 28 -19.92 6.13 -2.34
CA ASP A 28 -19.84 6.20 -0.88
C ASP A 28 -18.99 5.03 -0.32
N LEU A 29 -19.14 3.83 -0.89
CA LEU A 29 -18.37 2.67 -0.50
C LEU A 29 -16.89 2.82 -0.88
N LYS A 30 -16.59 3.39 -2.06
CA LYS A 30 -15.24 3.68 -2.51
C LYS A 30 -14.56 4.68 -1.56
N GLU A 31 -15.23 5.78 -1.24
CA GLU A 31 -14.71 6.80 -0.31
C GLU A 31 -14.49 6.23 1.10
N TYR A 32 -15.45 5.46 1.60
CA TYR A 32 -15.32 4.80 2.91
C TYR A 32 -14.10 3.87 2.96
N ASN A 33 -13.92 3.03 1.94
CA ASN A 33 -12.79 2.11 1.86
C ASN A 33 -11.46 2.86 1.74
N GLU A 34 -11.40 3.95 0.97
CA GLU A 34 -10.21 4.77 0.84
C GLU A 34 -9.79 5.39 2.17
N ILE A 35 -10.76 5.95 2.93
CA ILE A 35 -10.49 6.53 4.25
C ILE A 35 -9.97 5.48 5.22
N LEU A 36 -10.65 4.32 5.31
CA LEU A 36 -10.23 3.23 6.20
C LEU A 36 -8.86 2.69 5.83
N PHE A 37 -8.65 2.41 4.54
CA PHE A 37 -7.38 1.87 4.06
C PHE A 37 -6.24 2.85 4.33
N SER A 38 -6.42 4.13 4.03
CA SER A 38 -5.41 5.15 4.25
C SER A 38 -5.05 5.32 5.72
N ALA A 39 -6.05 5.40 6.61
CA ALA A 39 -5.81 5.51 8.05
C ALA A 39 -4.99 4.33 8.60
N HIS A 40 -5.40 3.10 8.27
CA HIS A 40 -4.72 1.91 8.77
C HIS A 40 -3.37 1.67 8.10
N SER A 41 -3.23 1.95 6.82
CA SER A 41 -1.97 1.80 6.08
C SER A 41 -0.90 2.77 6.60
N CYS A 42 -1.23 4.05 6.76
CA CYS A 42 -0.29 5.03 7.32
C CYS A 42 0.06 4.73 8.78
N ALA A 43 -0.86 4.16 9.55
CA ALA A 43 -0.60 3.75 10.94
C ALA A 43 0.47 2.66 11.06
N ILE A 44 0.70 1.82 10.02
CA ILE A 44 1.75 0.80 9.99
C ILE A 44 3.14 1.44 10.21
N GLU A 45 3.35 2.63 9.68
CA GLU A 45 4.61 3.37 9.78
C GLU A 45 4.58 4.51 10.82
N GLY A 46 3.60 4.49 11.72
CA GLY A 46 3.55 5.33 12.90
C GLY A 46 2.77 6.63 12.75
N ASN A 47 2.02 6.83 11.65
CA ASN A 47 1.09 7.93 11.54
C ASN A 47 -0.01 7.80 12.60
N THR A 48 -0.37 8.89 13.25
CA THR A 48 -1.28 8.88 14.41
C THR A 48 -2.69 9.35 14.09
N PHE A 49 -3.01 9.63 12.81
CA PHE A 49 -4.37 9.99 12.39
C PHE A 49 -5.34 8.84 12.68
N SER A 50 -6.43 9.14 13.37
CA SER A 50 -7.58 8.24 13.49
C SER A 50 -8.37 8.20 12.17
N VAL A 51 -9.31 7.26 12.05
CA VAL A 51 -10.23 7.22 10.89
C VAL A 51 -11.03 8.52 10.78
N ASP A 52 -11.47 9.09 11.90
CA ASP A 52 -12.21 10.35 11.90
C ASP A 52 -11.32 11.55 11.52
N ASP A 53 -10.06 11.60 12.00
CA ASP A 53 -9.08 12.60 11.58
C ASP A 53 -8.80 12.50 10.08
N THR A 54 -8.67 11.28 9.56
CA THR A 54 -8.44 11.00 8.13
C THR A 54 -9.62 11.46 7.27
N ARG A 55 -10.85 11.20 7.72
CA ARG A 55 -12.06 11.71 7.08
C ARG A 55 -12.10 13.23 7.05
N ALA A 56 -11.85 13.86 8.21
CA ALA A 56 -11.83 15.32 8.32
C ALA A 56 -10.77 15.95 7.41
N LEU A 57 -9.59 15.33 7.29
CA LEU A 57 -8.54 15.79 6.38
C LEU A 57 -8.98 15.66 4.91
N LYS A 58 -9.64 14.57 4.53
CA LYS A 58 -10.14 14.38 3.17
C LYS A 58 -11.19 15.42 2.79
N GLU A 59 -12.11 15.71 3.70
CA GLU A 59 -13.20 16.68 3.48
C GLU A 59 -12.74 18.14 3.49
N LYS A 60 -11.80 18.52 4.38
CA LYS A 60 -11.42 19.91 4.66
C LYS A 60 -10.03 20.28 4.22
N GLY A 61 -9.26 19.30 3.75
CA GLY A 61 -7.85 19.48 3.37
C GLY A 61 -6.99 19.98 4.53
N LEU A 62 -5.88 20.63 4.20
CA LEU A 62 -4.96 21.20 5.19
C LEU A 62 -5.52 22.40 5.97
N GLY A 63 -6.72 22.85 5.65
CA GLY A 63 -7.41 23.91 6.40
C GLY A 63 -7.77 23.53 7.83
N LEU A 64 -7.79 22.24 8.14
CA LEU A 64 -8.05 21.72 9.48
C LEU A 64 -7.12 20.52 9.77
N ILE A 65 -6.00 20.78 10.43
CA ILE A 65 -5.18 19.70 10.99
C ILE A 65 -5.69 19.43 12.41
N PRO A 66 -6.11 18.18 12.72
CA PRO A 66 -6.61 17.84 14.05
C PRO A 66 -5.57 18.11 15.14
N GLN A 67 -6.03 18.48 16.33
CA GLN A 67 -5.15 18.77 17.45
C GLN A 67 -4.26 17.56 17.78
N GLY A 68 -2.98 17.81 17.99
CA GLY A 68 -1.99 16.77 18.30
C GLY A 68 -1.45 16.01 17.08
N ARG A 69 -1.87 16.36 15.87
CA ARG A 69 -1.32 15.83 14.62
C ARG A 69 -0.32 16.80 14.00
N THR A 70 0.64 16.29 13.27
CA THR A 70 1.66 17.10 12.59
C THR A 70 1.29 17.36 11.14
N LEU A 71 1.84 18.42 10.57
CA LEU A 71 1.72 18.71 9.14
C LEU A 71 2.34 17.59 8.28
N LEU A 72 3.43 16.97 8.75
CA LEU A 72 4.09 15.88 8.04
C LEU A 72 3.17 14.64 7.96
N GLU A 73 2.48 14.29 9.03
CA GLU A 73 1.49 13.22 9.04
C GLU A 73 0.31 13.53 8.11
N ALA A 74 -0.13 14.79 8.06
CA ALA A 74 -1.17 15.21 7.13
C ALA A 74 -0.73 15.07 5.66
N PHE A 75 0.50 15.46 5.30
CA PHE A 75 1.04 15.25 3.96
C PHE A 75 1.16 13.76 3.62
N GLU A 76 1.60 12.94 4.55
CA GLU A 76 1.67 11.48 4.37
C GLU A 76 0.30 10.88 4.04
N MET A 77 -0.75 11.33 4.72
CA MET A 77 -2.13 10.92 4.45
C MET A 77 -2.63 11.41 3.08
N LEU A 78 -2.33 12.66 2.71
CA LEU A 78 -2.71 13.21 1.40
C LEU A 78 -2.00 12.49 0.24
N ASP A 79 -0.71 12.19 0.40
CA ASP A 79 0.05 11.39 -0.56
C ASP A 79 -0.54 9.97 -0.68
N HIS A 80 -0.98 9.40 0.45
CA HIS A 80 -1.60 8.08 0.45
C HIS A 80 -2.94 8.07 -0.31
N PHE A 81 -3.79 9.09 -0.16
CA PHE A 81 -5.03 9.20 -0.94
C PHE A 81 -4.73 9.24 -2.45
N LYS A 82 -3.76 10.05 -2.87
CA LYS A 82 -3.35 10.12 -4.28
C LYS A 82 -2.82 8.78 -4.80
N ALA A 83 -1.99 8.10 -4.00
CA ALA A 83 -1.44 6.80 -4.36
C ALA A 83 -2.52 5.72 -4.45
N TYR A 84 -3.48 5.73 -3.53
CA TYR A 84 -4.64 4.83 -3.55
C TYR A 84 -5.49 5.05 -4.81
N GLU A 85 -5.85 6.30 -5.12
CA GLU A 85 -6.61 6.64 -6.32
C GLU A 85 -5.86 6.25 -7.60
N PHE A 86 -4.56 6.53 -7.65
CA PHE A 86 -3.70 6.12 -8.76
C PHE A 86 -3.74 4.59 -8.96
N LEU A 87 -3.52 3.79 -7.91
CA LEU A 87 -3.55 2.34 -7.98
C LEU A 87 -4.92 1.79 -8.38
N MET A 88 -6.00 2.36 -7.86
CA MET A 88 -7.36 1.94 -8.23
C MET A 88 -7.65 2.20 -9.71
N GLY A 89 -7.03 3.24 -10.30
CA GLY A 89 -7.09 3.50 -11.73
C GLY A 89 -6.24 2.57 -12.61
N GLN A 90 -5.38 1.73 -12.00
CA GLN A 90 -4.46 0.81 -12.69
C GLN A 90 -4.85 -0.67 -12.56
N THR A 91 -6.01 -0.99 -12.00
CA THR A 91 -6.41 -2.39 -11.70
C THR A 91 -6.49 -3.29 -12.94
N ASP A 92 -6.69 -2.72 -14.13
CA ASP A 92 -6.73 -3.44 -15.40
C ASP A 92 -5.36 -3.47 -16.12
N GLN A 93 -4.33 -2.86 -15.53
CA GLN A 93 -2.99 -2.82 -16.09
C GLN A 93 -2.10 -3.93 -15.49
N PRO A 94 -1.09 -4.40 -16.23
CA PRO A 94 -0.14 -5.38 -15.70
C PRO A 94 0.62 -4.84 -14.48
N LEU A 95 0.91 -5.71 -13.53
CA LEU A 95 1.81 -5.41 -12.42
C LEU A 95 3.26 -5.32 -12.93
N THR A 96 3.82 -4.12 -12.89
CA THR A 96 5.16 -3.84 -13.39
C THR A 96 6.03 -3.16 -12.34
N GLU A 97 7.35 -3.24 -12.51
CA GLU A 97 8.30 -2.45 -11.71
C GLU A 97 7.99 -0.95 -11.77
N GLN A 98 7.66 -0.44 -12.97
CA GLN A 98 7.34 0.97 -13.15
C GLN A 98 6.09 1.37 -12.36
N LEU A 99 5.06 0.55 -12.36
CA LEU A 99 3.84 0.80 -11.56
C LEU A 99 4.18 0.92 -10.08
N VAL A 100 5.04 0.04 -9.55
CA VAL A 100 5.46 0.09 -8.15
C VAL A 100 6.28 1.34 -7.84
N LYS A 101 7.20 1.73 -8.72
CA LYS A 101 8.00 2.96 -8.57
C LYS A 101 7.13 4.22 -8.64
N ASP A 102 6.19 4.27 -9.58
CA ASP A 102 5.27 5.41 -9.71
C ASP A 102 4.34 5.53 -8.50
N THR A 103 3.84 4.41 -7.99
CA THR A 103 3.06 4.38 -6.75
C THR A 103 3.87 4.90 -5.58
N HIS A 104 5.10 4.42 -5.39
CA HIS A 104 5.98 4.89 -4.32
C HIS A 104 6.33 6.37 -4.47
N ARG A 105 6.55 6.85 -5.67
CA ARG A 105 6.81 8.27 -5.93
C ARG A 105 5.65 9.15 -5.46
N ILE A 106 4.42 8.77 -5.80
CA ILE A 106 3.21 9.49 -5.37
C ILE A 106 3.04 9.39 -3.84
N LEU A 107 3.18 8.18 -3.29
CA LEU A 107 3.01 7.88 -1.87
C LEU A 107 3.95 8.66 -0.96
N THR A 108 5.10 9.09 -1.47
CA THR A 108 6.16 9.72 -0.67
C THR A 108 6.56 11.10 -1.18
N GLU A 109 5.76 11.70 -2.06
CA GLU A 109 6.04 12.97 -2.76
C GLU A 109 6.47 14.09 -1.82
N HIS A 110 5.77 14.27 -0.70
CA HIS A 110 5.99 15.39 0.21
C HIS A 110 6.77 15.01 1.48
N THR A 111 7.04 13.73 1.71
CA THR A 111 7.53 13.26 3.01
C THR A 111 8.93 12.66 2.98
N LEU A 112 9.29 11.93 1.91
CA LEU A 112 10.52 11.16 1.85
C LEU A 112 11.78 12.02 2.00
N THR A 113 11.91 13.06 1.18
CA THR A 113 13.08 13.95 1.18
C THR A 113 13.17 14.81 2.44
N TYR A 114 12.05 15.00 3.14
CA TYR A 114 12.04 15.66 4.44
C TYR A 114 12.66 14.76 5.52
N ARG A 115 12.35 13.46 5.49
CA ARG A 115 12.88 12.45 6.42
C ARG A 115 14.31 12.02 6.06
N TYR A 116 14.56 11.81 4.77
CA TYR A 116 15.80 11.24 4.23
C TYR A 116 16.29 12.07 3.04
N LYS A 117 17.30 12.91 3.26
CA LYS A 117 17.77 13.89 2.25
C LYS A 117 18.40 13.26 1.01
N ASP A 118 18.88 12.04 1.13
CA ASP A 118 19.54 11.25 0.08
C ASP A 118 18.59 10.29 -0.65
N ALA A 119 17.34 10.19 -0.19
CA ALA A 119 16.33 9.32 -0.81
C ALA A 119 15.54 10.08 -1.88
N VAL A 120 15.19 9.37 -2.94
CA VAL A 120 14.42 9.88 -4.07
C VAL A 120 13.10 9.13 -4.19
N PRO A 121 11.93 9.81 -4.20
CA PRO A 121 10.66 9.16 -4.41
C PRO A 121 10.62 8.34 -5.70
N GLY A 122 10.23 7.07 -5.61
CA GLY A 122 10.17 6.15 -6.74
C GLY A 122 11.49 5.44 -7.06
N GLU A 123 12.60 5.77 -6.39
CA GLU A 123 13.87 5.10 -6.59
C GLU A 123 14.18 4.10 -5.46
N TYR A 124 14.87 3.03 -5.81
CA TYR A 124 15.30 2.04 -4.82
C TYR A 124 16.27 2.63 -3.81
N THR A 125 16.24 2.07 -2.60
CA THR A 125 17.23 2.40 -1.59
C THR A 125 18.65 2.04 -2.06
N ASN A 126 19.62 2.86 -1.70
CA ASN A 126 21.03 2.64 -1.97
C ASN A 126 21.81 2.14 -0.74
N THR A 127 21.09 1.76 0.31
CA THR A 127 21.65 1.23 1.56
C THR A 127 20.91 0.00 2.01
N ASP A 128 21.60 -0.89 2.71
CA ASP A 128 20.95 -2.04 3.35
C ASP A 128 20.02 -1.57 4.46
N MET A 129 18.88 -2.22 4.54
CA MET A 129 17.80 -1.89 5.45
C MET A 129 17.61 -2.99 6.48
N GLY A 130 17.17 -2.60 7.67
CA GLY A 130 16.85 -3.55 8.76
C GLY A 130 15.85 -2.96 9.74
N ALA A 131 15.15 -3.84 10.46
CA ALA A 131 14.24 -3.49 11.53
C ALA A 131 14.39 -4.47 12.69
N GLY A 132 14.82 -3.99 13.87
CA GLY A 132 15.18 -4.84 14.99
C GLY A 132 16.31 -5.81 14.58
N ASP A 133 16.09 -7.09 14.79
CA ASP A 133 17.05 -8.16 14.41
C ASP A 133 16.88 -8.64 12.95
N THR A 134 15.94 -8.09 12.21
CA THR A 134 15.68 -8.48 10.82
C THR A 134 16.52 -7.64 9.88
N ILE A 135 17.34 -8.33 9.06
CA ILE A 135 18.06 -7.74 7.92
C ILE A 135 17.25 -8.05 6.67
N PHE A 136 16.91 -7.01 5.91
CA PHE A 136 16.20 -7.13 4.64
C PHE A 136 17.13 -7.55 3.49
N GLY A 137 16.58 -7.63 2.27
CA GLY A 137 17.34 -8.00 1.10
C GLY A 137 18.48 -7.01 0.80
N ASP A 138 19.56 -7.52 0.19
CA ASP A 138 20.69 -6.70 -0.25
C ASP A 138 20.23 -5.65 -1.29
N HIS A 139 20.48 -4.37 -1.00
CA HIS A 139 20.06 -3.26 -1.88
C HIS A 139 20.65 -3.36 -3.29
N LYS A 140 21.85 -3.99 -3.46
CA LYS A 140 22.50 -4.17 -4.77
C LYS A 140 21.76 -5.16 -5.67
N GLU A 141 20.97 -6.04 -5.08
CA GLU A 141 20.19 -7.02 -5.83
C GLU A 141 18.81 -6.51 -6.24
N LEU A 142 18.34 -5.37 -5.71
CA LEU A 142 16.99 -4.85 -5.93
C LEU A 142 16.67 -4.65 -7.41
N ILE A 143 17.64 -4.12 -8.18
CA ILE A 143 17.49 -3.89 -9.62
C ILE A 143 17.20 -5.17 -10.42
N THR A 144 17.53 -6.33 -9.87
CA THR A 144 17.29 -7.63 -10.49
C THR A 144 16.12 -8.36 -9.85
N ARG A 145 15.99 -8.28 -8.53
CA ARG A 145 15.02 -9.11 -7.79
C ARG A 145 13.62 -8.53 -7.80
N VAL A 146 13.48 -7.19 -7.77
CA VAL A 146 12.15 -6.56 -7.81
C VAL A 146 11.46 -6.80 -9.16
N PRO A 147 12.10 -6.57 -10.33
CA PRO A 147 11.48 -6.92 -11.61
C PRO A 147 11.07 -8.39 -11.72
N LYS A 148 11.92 -9.32 -11.25
CA LYS A 148 11.59 -10.75 -11.23
C LYS A 148 10.38 -11.07 -10.35
N LEU A 149 10.24 -10.39 -9.20
CA LEU A 149 9.08 -10.55 -8.34
C LEU A 149 7.81 -10.04 -9.06
N MET A 150 7.89 -8.89 -9.76
CA MET A 150 6.75 -8.37 -10.52
C MET A 150 6.34 -9.34 -11.63
N GLU A 151 7.29 -9.81 -12.43
CA GLU A 151 7.04 -10.76 -13.51
C GLU A 151 6.43 -12.07 -13.00
N ALA A 152 6.99 -12.66 -11.94
CA ALA A 152 6.47 -13.88 -11.35
C ALA A 152 5.06 -13.71 -10.77
N THR A 153 4.79 -12.55 -10.14
CA THR A 153 3.47 -12.24 -9.59
C THR A 153 2.46 -12.00 -10.69
N GLN A 154 2.82 -11.24 -11.74
CA GLN A 154 1.95 -11.00 -12.90
C GLN A 154 1.56 -12.32 -13.56
N LYS A 155 2.53 -13.21 -13.79
CA LYS A 155 2.28 -14.54 -14.32
C LYS A 155 1.32 -15.35 -13.43
N ALA A 156 1.51 -15.30 -12.10
CA ALA A 156 0.61 -15.97 -11.16
C ALA A 156 -0.82 -15.39 -11.17
N ILE A 157 -0.98 -14.07 -11.37
CA ILE A 157 -2.29 -13.42 -11.54
C ILE A 157 -2.99 -13.93 -12.81
N GLU A 158 -2.26 -14.10 -13.91
CA GLU A 158 -2.80 -14.56 -15.20
C GLU A 158 -3.15 -16.06 -15.17
N GLU A 159 -2.23 -16.91 -14.70
CA GLU A 159 -2.37 -18.36 -14.70
C GLU A 159 -3.24 -18.90 -13.56
N ARG A 160 -3.35 -18.15 -12.45
CA ARG A 160 -4.12 -18.50 -11.25
C ARG A 160 -3.82 -19.91 -10.72
N PRO A 161 -2.56 -20.26 -10.48
CA PRO A 161 -2.19 -21.61 -10.02
C PRO A 161 -2.67 -21.89 -8.58
N VAL A 162 -2.93 -20.82 -7.82
CA VAL A 162 -3.45 -20.84 -6.45
C VAL A 162 -4.48 -19.73 -6.26
N HIS A 163 -5.14 -19.71 -5.10
CA HIS A 163 -6.14 -18.69 -4.80
C HIS A 163 -5.55 -17.27 -4.79
N PRO A 164 -6.27 -16.22 -5.26
CA PRO A 164 -5.76 -14.84 -5.32
C PRO A 164 -5.21 -14.30 -4.00
N VAL A 165 -5.81 -14.68 -2.87
CA VAL A 165 -5.31 -14.33 -1.52
C VAL A 165 -3.91 -14.90 -1.26
N GLU A 166 -3.63 -16.11 -1.75
CA GLU A 166 -2.29 -16.70 -1.63
C GLU A 166 -1.27 -15.99 -2.50
N ILE A 167 -1.66 -15.60 -3.72
CA ILE A 167 -0.80 -14.80 -4.61
C ILE A 167 -0.46 -13.47 -3.94
N ALA A 168 -1.45 -12.75 -3.41
CA ALA A 168 -1.27 -11.50 -2.70
C ALA A 168 -0.36 -11.65 -1.46
N ALA A 169 -0.57 -12.70 -0.66
CA ALA A 169 0.24 -12.97 0.52
C ALA A 169 1.70 -13.31 0.17
N GLN A 170 1.93 -14.07 -0.90
CA GLN A 170 3.29 -14.38 -1.38
C GLN A 170 3.99 -13.13 -1.92
N PHE A 171 3.29 -12.32 -2.71
CA PHE A 171 3.81 -11.03 -3.17
C PHE A 171 4.20 -10.15 -2.00
N HIS A 172 3.27 -9.92 -1.06
CA HIS A 172 3.51 -9.09 0.13
C HIS A 172 4.74 -9.56 0.90
N LYS A 173 4.82 -10.86 1.22
CA LYS A 173 5.96 -11.44 1.95
C LYS A 173 7.30 -11.16 1.26
N HIS A 174 7.38 -11.41 -0.05
CA HIS A 174 8.62 -11.22 -0.79
C HIS A 174 8.96 -9.74 -0.98
N PHE A 175 7.96 -8.89 -1.21
CA PHE A 175 8.15 -7.46 -1.36
C PHE A 175 8.68 -6.83 -0.06
N ILE A 176 8.06 -7.15 1.08
CA ILE A 176 8.52 -6.66 2.39
C ILE A 176 9.92 -7.20 2.72
N PHE A 177 10.24 -8.44 2.35
CA PHE A 177 11.60 -8.97 2.54
C PHE A 177 12.64 -8.26 1.67
N LEU A 178 12.32 -7.92 0.42
CA LEU A 178 13.20 -7.13 -0.44
C LEU A 178 13.41 -5.70 0.06
N HIS A 179 12.37 -5.11 0.65
CA HIS A 179 12.36 -3.76 1.22
C HIS A 179 12.95 -2.70 0.27
N PRO A 180 12.39 -2.55 -0.94
CA PRO A 180 13.08 -1.87 -2.03
C PRO A 180 13.27 -0.37 -1.84
N PHE A 181 12.53 0.27 -0.96
CA PHE A 181 12.54 1.72 -0.78
C PHE A 181 13.07 2.14 0.58
N ARG A 182 13.52 3.37 0.69
CA ARG A 182 14.04 3.93 1.95
C ARG A 182 12.98 4.07 3.05
N ASP A 183 11.72 4.26 2.65
CA ASP A 183 10.53 4.41 3.51
C ASP A 183 9.30 3.97 2.70
N GLY A 184 8.12 3.83 3.29
CA GLY A 184 6.88 3.57 2.56
C GLY A 184 6.69 2.13 2.05
N ASN A 185 7.52 1.19 2.46
CA ASN A 185 7.38 -0.20 2.00
C ASN A 185 6.17 -0.93 2.62
N GLY A 186 5.71 -0.49 3.78
CA GLY A 186 4.57 -1.09 4.48
C GLY A 186 3.20 -0.49 4.13
N ARG A 187 3.19 0.70 3.53
CA ARG A 187 1.99 1.48 3.19
C ARG A 187 1.32 1.10 1.88
#